data_f5597dfd9dafa04831956e511346921e
#
_entry.id   f5597dfd9dafa04831956e511346921e
#
_cell.length_a   1.000
_cell.length_b   1.000
_cell.length_c   1.000
_cell.angle_alpha   90.00
_cell.angle_beta   90.00
_cell.angle_gamma   90.00
#
_symmetry.space_group_name_H-M   'P 1'
#
loop_
_entity.id
_entity.type
_entity.pdbx_description
1 polymer ?
#
loop_
_entity_poly.entity_id
_entity_poly.type
_entity_poly.pdbx_seq_one_letter_code
_entity_poly.pdbx_strand_id
1 'polypeptide(L)'
;MHKMIKLMNISIILDRFLVIFNICFFIFQYKEAHMYTNNAYLNHSTIDRKDKSKPLVVTMCGTYKLYTRPKLPTWRPRGRLDFQLIYIAAGKAHFHFGPNSEEETIVHAGHMVLYRPKEAQKYEYYAEDQTEVYWVHFTGSDVTNILRSYGLTDSKKVFYCGSGPSYQNLFRAMINELQMCNDSYQEMLEMYLRQIFIKLQRHFNNSIRIDNSRATEAIDMAIAYFNEHYSESISIEEYAEKNHVSTSWFIRNFKLYVGSTPMQFILQKRICNAEALLLNTEYNINEIAQIVGYDNSLYFSRMFKKIKGISPSEYRKNI
;
A
#
# COMPACT_ATOMS: atom_id res chain seq x y z
N MET A 1 -47.36 19.97 45.43
CA MET A 1 -47.49 19.75 43.98
C MET A 1 -46.28 20.32 43.19
N HIS A 2 -45.88 21.61 43.41
CA HIS A 2 -44.79 22.25 42.65
C HIS A 2 -43.40 21.64 42.82
N LYS A 3 -43.07 21.09 43.98
CA LYS A 3 -41.78 20.41 44.27
C LYS A 3 -41.66 19.01 43.59
N MET A 4 -42.78 18.31 43.41
CA MET A 4 -42.78 17.02 42.71
C MET A 4 -42.59 17.16 41.18
N ILE A 5 -43.18 18.21 40.58
CA ILE A 5 -43.04 18.50 39.15
C ILE A 5 -41.56 18.88 38.81
N LYS A 6 -40.91 19.64 39.74
CA LYS A 6 -39.49 19.97 39.54
C LYS A 6 -38.55 18.78 39.63
N LEU A 7 -38.83 17.82 40.52
CA LEU A 7 -38.07 16.56 40.65
C LEU A 7 -38.27 15.63 39.44
N MET A 8 -39.50 15.52 38.92
CA MET A 8 -39.78 14.78 37.71
C MET A 8 -39.08 15.37 36.47
N ASN A 9 -39.04 16.69 36.32
CA ASN A 9 -38.33 17.33 35.21
C ASN A 9 -36.82 17.13 35.29
N ILE A 10 -36.22 17.10 36.48
CA ILE A 10 -34.79 16.84 36.67
C ILE A 10 -34.47 15.39 36.35
N SER A 11 -35.33 14.41 36.72
CA SER A 11 -35.15 13.00 36.36
C SER A 11 -35.20 12.79 34.85
N ILE A 12 -36.15 13.39 34.13
CA ILE A 12 -36.29 13.28 32.67
C ILE A 12 -35.07 13.91 31.95
N ILE A 13 -34.53 15.02 32.50
CA ILE A 13 -33.32 15.65 31.94
C ILE A 13 -32.08 14.76 32.18
N LEU A 14 -31.94 14.17 33.35
CA LEU A 14 -30.87 13.23 33.67
C LEU A 14 -30.92 11.95 32.81
N ASP A 15 -32.12 11.39 32.60
CA ASP A 15 -32.29 10.22 31.75
C ASP A 15 -31.95 10.53 30.28
N ARG A 16 -32.35 11.71 29.79
CA ARG A 16 -31.95 12.16 28.45
C ARG A 16 -30.44 12.41 28.33
N PHE A 17 -29.80 12.96 29.36
CA PHE A 17 -28.34 13.13 29.41
C PHE A 17 -27.63 11.77 29.48
N LEU A 18 -28.12 10.80 30.23
CA LEU A 18 -27.56 9.43 30.28
C LEU A 18 -27.72 8.71 28.93
N VAL A 19 -28.84 8.88 28.26
CA VAL A 19 -29.07 8.30 26.92
C VAL A 19 -28.16 8.94 25.88
N ILE A 20 -28.01 10.27 25.91
CA ILE A 20 -27.10 10.99 24.99
C ILE A 20 -25.65 10.63 25.32
N PHE A 21 -25.26 10.55 26.59
CA PHE A 21 -23.93 10.14 27.01
C PHE A 21 -23.62 8.69 26.63
N ASN A 22 -24.57 7.77 26.78
CA ASN A 22 -24.43 6.40 26.33
C ASN A 22 -24.38 6.29 24.80
N ILE A 23 -25.17 7.09 24.07
CA ILE A 23 -25.10 7.15 22.59
C ILE A 23 -23.75 7.74 22.14
N CYS A 24 -23.30 8.85 22.76
CA CYS A 24 -21.97 9.41 22.47
C CYS A 24 -20.84 8.47 22.90
N PHE A 25 -20.96 7.77 24.04
CA PHE A 25 -19.99 6.78 24.48
C PHE A 25 -20.01 5.53 23.58
N PHE A 26 -21.19 5.12 23.09
CA PHE A 26 -21.34 4.06 22.10
C PHE A 26 -20.77 4.49 20.74
N ILE A 27 -21.00 5.72 20.30
CA ILE A 27 -20.41 6.29 19.07
C ILE A 27 -18.87 6.44 19.24
N PHE A 28 -18.38 6.75 20.45
CA PHE A 28 -16.96 6.86 20.74
C PHE A 28 -16.27 5.50 20.88
N GLN A 29 -16.96 4.46 21.36
CA GLN A 29 -16.48 3.08 21.37
C GLN A 29 -16.59 2.42 19.98
N TYR A 30 -17.51 2.87 19.12
CA TYR A 30 -17.64 2.44 17.72
C TYR A 30 -16.79 3.30 16.76
N LYS A 31 -15.69 3.88 17.21
CA LYS A 31 -14.56 4.10 16.32
C LYS A 31 -13.97 2.72 16.02
N GLU A 32 -14.75 1.93 15.26
CA GLU A 32 -14.28 0.66 14.75
C GLU A 32 -12.90 0.86 14.14
N ALA A 33 -12.01 -0.06 14.48
CA ALA A 33 -10.68 -0.11 13.92
C ALA A 33 -10.77 -0.10 12.39
N HIS A 34 -10.68 1.08 11.78
CA HIS A 34 -11.02 1.27 10.37
C HIS A 34 -9.86 0.77 9.52
N MET A 35 -10.17 -0.16 8.66
CA MET A 35 -9.29 -0.68 7.63
C MET A 35 -10.07 -0.72 6.33
N TYR A 36 -9.53 -0.15 5.26
CA TYR A 36 -10.09 -0.36 3.94
C TYR A 36 -9.67 -1.72 3.40
N THR A 37 -10.61 -2.47 2.90
CA THR A 37 -10.36 -3.74 2.20
C THR A 37 -11.20 -3.79 0.93
N ASN A 38 -10.59 -4.24 -0.15
CA ASN A 38 -11.30 -4.56 -1.38
C ASN A 38 -10.70 -5.85 -1.96
N ASN A 39 -11.42 -6.95 -1.82
CA ASN A 39 -10.94 -8.28 -2.13
C ASN A 39 -11.89 -8.97 -3.11
N ALA A 40 -11.34 -9.78 -3.99
CA ALA A 40 -12.08 -10.57 -4.96
C ALA A 40 -11.48 -11.99 -5.05
N TYR A 41 -12.36 -12.96 -5.30
CA TYR A 41 -12.04 -14.38 -5.26
C TYR A 41 -12.64 -15.10 -6.45
N LEU A 42 -11.87 -15.96 -7.10
CA LEU A 42 -12.36 -16.81 -8.18
C LEU A 42 -13.50 -17.70 -7.66
N ASN A 43 -14.63 -17.69 -8.34
CA ASN A 43 -15.84 -18.40 -7.95
C ASN A 43 -16.30 -18.11 -6.51
N HIS A 44 -16.06 -16.88 -6.03
CA HIS A 44 -16.39 -16.44 -4.66
C HIS A 44 -15.83 -17.34 -3.54
N SER A 45 -14.75 -18.07 -3.82
CA SER A 45 -14.16 -19.03 -2.89
C SER A 45 -12.82 -18.53 -2.32
N THR A 46 -12.74 -18.47 -0.99
CA THR A 46 -11.50 -18.17 -0.26
C THR A 46 -10.60 -19.41 -0.09
N ILE A 47 -11.04 -20.56 -0.60
CA ILE A 47 -10.32 -21.82 -0.42
C ILE A 47 -9.03 -21.80 -1.21
N ASP A 48 -7.95 -22.17 -0.54
CA ASP A 48 -6.64 -22.38 -1.12
C ASP A 48 -6.68 -23.55 -2.11
N ARG A 49 -6.37 -23.28 -3.37
CA ARG A 49 -6.48 -24.27 -4.45
C ARG A 49 -5.18 -24.38 -5.23
N LYS A 50 -4.86 -25.61 -5.60
CA LYS A 50 -3.86 -25.91 -6.61
C LYS A 50 -4.59 -26.25 -7.92
N ASP A 51 -4.74 -25.27 -8.79
CA ASP A 51 -5.32 -25.46 -10.11
C ASP A 51 -4.18 -25.61 -11.15
N LYS A 52 -4.22 -26.65 -11.94
CA LYS A 52 -3.27 -26.94 -13.01
C LYS A 52 -3.93 -27.01 -14.39
N SER A 53 -5.18 -26.58 -14.50
CA SER A 53 -5.94 -26.64 -15.75
C SER A 53 -5.37 -25.73 -16.84
N LYS A 54 -4.71 -24.65 -16.43
CA LYS A 54 -4.02 -23.68 -17.31
C LYS A 54 -2.59 -23.42 -16.82
N PRO A 55 -1.70 -22.90 -17.68
CA PRO A 55 -0.33 -22.55 -17.30
C PRO A 55 -0.25 -21.54 -16.14
N LEU A 56 -1.16 -20.56 -16.12
CA LEU A 56 -1.25 -19.51 -15.11
C LEU A 56 -2.73 -19.17 -14.85
N VAL A 57 -3.15 -19.17 -13.59
CA VAL A 57 -4.51 -18.87 -13.14
C VAL A 57 -4.44 -17.93 -11.95
N VAL A 58 -5.09 -16.78 -12.01
CA VAL A 58 -5.28 -15.89 -10.87
C VAL A 58 -6.48 -16.37 -10.08
N THR A 59 -6.31 -16.60 -8.78
CA THR A 59 -7.36 -17.15 -7.90
C THR A 59 -7.97 -16.11 -6.97
N MET A 60 -7.18 -15.14 -6.53
CA MET A 60 -7.61 -14.11 -5.59
C MET A 60 -6.78 -12.85 -5.81
N CYS A 61 -7.39 -11.69 -5.59
CA CYS A 61 -6.69 -10.42 -5.58
C CYS A 61 -7.32 -9.47 -4.58
N GLY A 62 -6.53 -8.60 -3.97
CA GLY A 62 -7.09 -7.66 -3.02
C GLY A 62 -6.11 -6.60 -2.55
N THR A 63 -6.64 -5.73 -1.71
CA THR A 63 -5.89 -4.65 -1.07
C THR A 63 -6.32 -4.47 0.37
N TYR A 64 -5.36 -4.08 1.20
CA TYR A 64 -5.58 -3.61 2.56
C TYR A 64 -4.92 -2.25 2.73
N LYS A 65 -5.64 -1.33 3.37
CA LYS A 65 -5.09 -0.06 3.84
C LYS A 65 -5.53 0.15 5.27
N LEU A 66 -4.58 0.20 6.18
CA LEU A 66 -4.83 0.37 7.60
C LEU A 66 -4.91 1.86 7.93
N TYR A 67 -5.95 2.24 8.67
CA TYR A 67 -6.13 3.62 9.14
C TYR A 67 -6.02 3.70 10.66
N THR A 68 -6.94 3.07 11.38
CA THR A 68 -6.98 3.05 12.84
C THR A 68 -6.92 1.64 13.42
N ARG A 69 -7.03 0.60 12.59
CA ARG A 69 -6.82 -0.77 13.03
C ARG A 69 -5.35 -0.96 13.41
N PRO A 70 -5.03 -1.19 14.69
CA PRO A 70 -3.63 -1.12 15.15
C PRO A 70 -2.71 -2.09 14.41
N LYS A 71 -3.21 -3.31 14.15
CA LYS A 71 -2.41 -4.40 13.58
C LYS A 71 -3.27 -5.34 12.74
N LEU A 72 -2.71 -5.81 11.63
CA LEU A 72 -3.26 -6.89 10.81
C LEU A 72 -2.19 -8.00 10.64
N PRO A 73 -2.22 -9.05 11.49
CA PRO A 73 -1.25 -10.14 11.42
C PRO A 73 -1.68 -11.22 10.42
N THR A 74 -0.70 -11.86 9.82
CA THR A 74 -0.85 -13.11 9.06
C THR A 74 0.12 -14.15 9.61
N TRP A 75 -0.42 -15.32 9.96
CA TRP A 75 0.37 -16.48 10.38
C TRP A 75 -0.13 -17.75 9.69
N ARG A 76 0.67 -18.29 8.78
CA ARG A 76 0.39 -19.54 8.04
C ARG A 76 1.64 -20.44 8.08
N PRO A 77 1.80 -21.25 9.13
CA PRO A 77 3.04 -22.05 9.34
C PRO A 77 3.26 -23.11 8.25
N ARG A 78 2.18 -23.57 7.61
CA ARG A 78 2.25 -24.53 6.50
C ARG A 78 2.24 -23.88 5.12
N GLY A 79 2.24 -22.53 5.07
CA GLY A 79 2.08 -21.78 3.84
C GLY A 79 0.72 -21.99 3.18
N ARG A 80 0.66 -21.74 1.88
CA ARG A 80 -0.49 -21.96 1.00
C ARG A 80 -0.16 -22.98 -0.10
N LEU A 81 -1.16 -23.42 -0.84
CA LEU A 81 -0.98 -24.31 -2.00
C LEU A 81 -0.68 -23.53 -3.30
N ASP A 82 -0.96 -22.22 -3.30
CA ASP A 82 -0.75 -21.30 -4.42
C ASP A 82 0.46 -20.38 -4.17
N PHE A 83 0.80 -19.57 -5.18
CA PHE A 83 1.76 -18.49 -5.08
C PHE A 83 1.06 -17.23 -4.59
N GLN A 84 1.76 -16.40 -3.85
CA GLN A 84 1.28 -15.08 -3.44
C GLN A 84 2.33 -14.02 -3.75
N LEU A 85 1.92 -12.98 -4.49
CA LEU A 85 2.72 -11.78 -4.69
C LEU A 85 2.06 -10.63 -3.92
N ILE A 86 2.83 -10.00 -3.04
CA ILE A 86 2.40 -8.86 -2.20
C ILE A 86 3.18 -7.64 -2.65
N TYR A 87 2.49 -6.54 -2.95
CA TYR A 87 3.07 -5.23 -3.25
C TYR A 87 2.82 -4.26 -2.12
N ILE A 88 3.89 -3.68 -1.56
CA ILE A 88 3.80 -2.64 -0.54
C ILE A 88 3.69 -1.31 -1.27
N ALA A 89 2.48 -0.75 -1.32
CA ALA A 89 2.19 0.46 -2.08
C ALA A 89 2.46 1.75 -1.29
N ALA A 90 2.29 1.70 0.04
CA ALA A 90 2.62 2.80 0.95
C ALA A 90 3.03 2.26 2.31
N GLY A 91 3.76 3.07 3.08
CA GLY A 91 4.24 2.70 4.40
C GLY A 91 5.29 1.60 4.37
N LYS A 92 5.23 0.71 5.34
CA LYS A 92 6.11 -0.45 5.47
C LYS A 92 5.33 -1.66 6.01
N ALA A 93 5.90 -2.84 5.86
CA ALA A 93 5.33 -4.09 6.34
C ALA A 93 6.44 -4.93 7.01
N HIS A 94 6.06 -5.71 8.00
CA HIS A 94 6.97 -6.46 8.86
C HIS A 94 6.87 -7.95 8.53
N PHE A 95 7.94 -8.52 8.01
CA PHE A 95 8.01 -9.91 7.56
C PHE A 95 8.99 -10.72 8.40
N HIS A 96 8.68 -11.99 8.57
CA HIS A 96 9.57 -12.97 9.18
C HIS A 96 9.74 -14.12 8.19
N PHE A 97 10.91 -14.23 7.58
CA PHE A 97 11.18 -15.25 6.58
C PHE A 97 11.74 -16.53 7.21
N GLY A 98 11.07 -17.62 6.95
CA GLY A 98 11.40 -18.94 7.50
C GLY A 98 10.54 -19.34 8.69
N PRO A 99 10.43 -20.64 8.98
CA PRO A 99 9.53 -21.18 9.99
C PRO A 99 9.92 -20.81 11.43
N ASN A 100 11.20 -20.58 11.69
CA ASN A 100 11.76 -20.28 13.01
C ASN A 100 12.42 -18.89 13.05
N SER A 101 12.18 -18.02 12.07
CA SER A 101 12.80 -16.71 12.06
C SER A 101 12.18 -15.82 13.15
N GLU A 102 12.99 -15.47 14.14
CA GLU A 102 12.69 -14.42 15.11
C GLU A 102 13.07 -13.04 14.54
N GLU A 103 13.92 -13.03 13.52
CA GLU A 103 14.40 -11.80 12.89
C GLU A 103 13.32 -11.18 12.01
N GLU A 104 12.99 -9.94 12.31
CA GLU A 104 12.05 -9.14 11.57
C GLU A 104 12.76 -8.49 10.36
N THR A 105 12.15 -8.62 9.20
CA THR A 105 12.56 -7.92 7.98
C THR A 105 11.55 -6.85 7.65
N ILE A 106 11.94 -5.57 7.74
CA ILE A 106 11.08 -4.46 7.35
C ILE A 106 11.13 -4.29 5.83
N VAL A 107 9.97 -4.32 5.19
CA VAL A 107 9.83 -4.14 3.74
C VAL A 107 9.06 -2.85 3.48
N HIS A 108 9.73 -1.88 2.88
CA HIS A 108 9.21 -0.55 2.61
C HIS A 108 8.35 -0.51 1.33
N ALA A 109 7.60 0.60 1.19
CA ALA A 109 6.86 0.89 -0.06
C ALA A 109 7.77 0.79 -1.29
N GLY A 110 7.19 0.37 -2.42
CA GLY A 110 7.92 0.13 -3.66
C GLY A 110 8.57 -1.25 -3.76
N HIS A 111 8.33 -2.13 -2.81
CA HIS A 111 8.81 -3.51 -2.85
C HIS A 111 7.68 -4.51 -3.07
N MET A 112 8.03 -5.65 -3.64
CA MET A 112 7.17 -6.83 -3.70
C MET A 112 7.78 -8.01 -2.96
N VAL A 113 6.92 -8.82 -2.36
CA VAL A 113 7.28 -10.07 -1.70
C VAL A 113 6.58 -11.21 -2.41
N LEU A 114 7.33 -12.24 -2.82
CA LEU A 114 6.81 -13.43 -3.46
C LEU A 114 6.93 -14.63 -2.52
N TYR A 115 5.79 -15.19 -2.16
CA TYR A 115 5.70 -16.49 -1.50
C TYR A 115 5.37 -17.58 -2.50
N ARG A 116 6.03 -18.70 -2.35
CA ARG A 116 5.80 -19.92 -3.13
C ARG A 116 4.91 -20.90 -2.37
N PRO A 117 4.33 -21.88 -3.05
CA PRO A 117 3.54 -22.92 -2.38
C PRO A 117 4.30 -23.58 -1.23
N LYS A 118 3.60 -23.76 -0.08
CA LYS A 118 4.11 -24.39 1.13
C LYS A 118 5.19 -23.59 1.89
N GLU A 119 5.52 -22.38 1.47
CA GLU A 119 6.39 -21.51 2.26
C GLU A 119 5.62 -20.95 3.45
N ALA A 120 6.18 -21.08 4.65
CA ALA A 120 5.63 -20.48 5.85
C ALA A 120 5.52 -18.97 5.70
N GLN A 121 4.39 -18.42 6.13
CA GLN A 121 4.09 -16.99 6.01
C GLN A 121 3.84 -16.42 7.39
N LYS A 122 4.67 -15.48 7.82
CA LYS A 122 4.50 -14.69 9.03
C LYS A 122 4.82 -13.25 8.70
N TYR A 123 3.80 -12.39 8.72
CA TYR A 123 3.96 -10.96 8.47
C TYR A 123 2.83 -10.16 9.09
N GLU A 124 3.09 -8.88 9.28
CA GLU A 124 2.21 -7.98 10.00
C GLU A 124 2.21 -6.60 9.33
N TYR A 125 1.05 -5.95 9.37
CA TYR A 125 0.86 -4.57 8.95
C TYR A 125 0.38 -3.77 10.15
N TYR A 126 0.87 -2.53 10.29
CA TYR A 126 0.52 -1.63 11.38
C TYR A 126 -0.09 -0.34 10.84
N ALA A 127 -1.09 0.21 11.56
CA ALA A 127 -1.71 1.48 11.19
C ALA A 127 -0.73 2.66 11.32
N GLU A 128 0.13 2.63 12.34
CA GLU A 128 1.17 3.64 12.56
C GLU A 128 2.14 3.76 11.39
N ASP A 129 2.35 2.68 10.65
CA ASP A 129 3.18 2.64 9.45
C ASP A 129 2.43 3.13 8.20
N GLN A 130 1.14 3.46 8.30
CA GLN A 130 0.28 3.83 7.18
C GLN A 130 0.34 2.81 6.03
N THR A 131 0.35 1.53 6.39
CA THR A 131 0.57 0.44 5.44
C THR A 131 -0.58 0.31 4.45
N GLU A 132 -0.26 0.38 3.16
CA GLU A 132 -1.16 0.03 2.06
C GLU A 132 -0.51 -1.07 1.23
N VAL A 133 -1.21 -2.20 1.09
CA VAL A 133 -0.71 -3.35 0.34
C VAL A 133 -1.73 -3.81 -0.68
N TYR A 134 -1.22 -4.33 -1.79
CA TYR A 134 -1.97 -5.09 -2.78
C TYR A 134 -1.39 -6.50 -2.83
N TRP A 135 -2.24 -7.47 -3.09
CA TRP A 135 -1.81 -8.85 -3.17
C TRP A 135 -2.59 -9.60 -4.25
N VAL A 136 -1.95 -10.59 -4.84
CA VAL A 136 -2.55 -11.51 -5.78
C VAL A 136 -2.09 -12.93 -5.47
N HIS A 137 -3.04 -13.87 -5.49
CA HIS A 137 -2.80 -15.29 -5.44
C HIS A 137 -2.97 -15.90 -6.81
N PHE A 138 -2.08 -16.79 -7.18
CA PHE A 138 -2.10 -17.42 -8.48
C PHE A 138 -1.51 -18.83 -8.43
N THR A 139 -1.93 -19.67 -9.36
CA THR A 139 -1.55 -21.08 -9.50
C THR A 139 -1.46 -21.43 -10.98
N GLY A 140 -1.13 -22.65 -11.31
CA GLY A 140 -1.07 -23.13 -12.70
C GLY A 140 -0.17 -24.31 -12.86
N SER A 141 -0.14 -24.89 -14.07
CA SER A 141 0.75 -25.99 -14.42
C SER A 141 2.18 -25.54 -14.71
N ASP A 142 2.40 -24.25 -15.07
CA ASP A 142 3.71 -23.75 -15.55
C ASP A 142 4.23 -22.49 -14.83
N VAL A 143 3.66 -22.16 -13.67
CA VAL A 143 3.98 -20.91 -12.94
C VAL A 143 5.48 -20.78 -12.67
N THR A 144 6.15 -21.84 -12.27
CA THR A 144 7.59 -21.79 -11.93
C THR A 144 8.44 -21.37 -13.14
N ASN A 145 8.18 -21.93 -14.32
CA ASN A 145 8.90 -21.55 -15.54
C ASN A 145 8.55 -20.15 -15.99
N ILE A 146 7.27 -19.75 -15.87
CA ILE A 146 6.84 -18.40 -16.16
C ILE A 146 7.59 -17.41 -15.26
N LEU A 147 7.62 -17.61 -13.94
CA LEU A 147 8.36 -16.75 -13.01
C LEU A 147 9.85 -16.65 -13.36
N ARG A 148 10.49 -17.78 -13.67
CA ARG A 148 11.91 -17.82 -14.08
C ARG A 148 12.16 -17.03 -15.35
N SER A 149 11.28 -17.11 -16.35
CA SER A 149 11.43 -16.37 -17.61
C SER A 149 11.41 -14.85 -17.42
N TYR A 150 10.81 -14.37 -16.32
CA TYR A 150 10.81 -12.96 -15.91
C TYR A 150 11.90 -12.61 -14.89
N GLY A 151 12.81 -13.53 -14.56
CA GLY A 151 13.89 -13.31 -13.60
C GLY A 151 13.50 -13.41 -12.12
N LEU A 152 12.31 -13.95 -11.84
CA LEU A 152 11.82 -14.19 -10.48
C LEU A 152 12.28 -15.58 -9.99
N THR A 153 13.55 -15.67 -9.64
CA THR A 153 14.21 -16.92 -9.23
C THR A 153 13.89 -17.32 -7.80
N ASP A 154 14.21 -18.58 -7.44
CA ASP A 154 13.90 -19.12 -6.10
C ASP A 154 14.75 -18.52 -4.98
N SER A 155 15.87 -17.89 -5.31
CA SER A 155 16.83 -17.34 -4.35
C SER A 155 16.40 -16.01 -3.73
N LYS A 156 15.45 -15.30 -4.34
CA LYS A 156 15.07 -13.95 -3.91
C LYS A 156 13.56 -13.87 -3.63
N LYS A 157 13.21 -13.46 -2.41
CA LYS A 157 11.81 -13.29 -1.98
C LYS A 157 11.32 -11.85 -2.06
N VAL A 158 12.19 -10.89 -1.80
CA VAL A 158 11.88 -9.46 -1.75
C VAL A 158 12.55 -8.77 -2.92
N PHE A 159 11.80 -7.99 -3.69
CA PHE A 159 12.32 -7.26 -4.86
C PHE A 159 11.86 -5.82 -4.80
N TYR A 160 12.75 -4.90 -5.03
CA TYR A 160 12.37 -3.52 -5.31
C TYR A 160 11.79 -3.42 -6.73
N CYS A 161 10.67 -2.74 -6.87
CA CYS A 161 9.97 -2.58 -8.15
C CYS A 161 9.57 -1.13 -8.45
N GLY A 162 9.85 -0.22 -7.51
CA GLY A 162 9.42 1.17 -7.56
C GLY A 162 8.04 1.40 -6.98
N SER A 163 7.82 2.62 -6.52
CA SER A 163 6.52 3.10 -6.06
C SER A 163 5.84 3.90 -7.16
N GLY A 164 4.52 3.74 -7.28
CA GLY A 164 3.74 4.51 -8.23
C GLY A 164 2.42 3.85 -8.61
N PRO A 165 1.51 4.62 -9.24
CA PRO A 165 0.15 4.16 -9.52
C PRO A 165 0.09 3.01 -10.54
N SER A 166 1.17 2.76 -11.29
CA SER A 166 1.14 1.79 -12.38
C SER A 166 0.91 0.34 -11.90
N TYR A 167 1.46 -0.05 -10.74
CA TYR A 167 1.20 -1.35 -10.15
C TYR A 167 -0.17 -1.38 -9.47
N GLN A 168 -0.51 -0.34 -8.70
CA GLN A 168 -1.81 -0.23 -8.05
C GLN A 168 -2.96 -0.35 -9.05
N ASN A 169 -2.85 0.28 -10.23
CA ASN A 169 -3.87 0.21 -11.28
C ASN A 169 -4.03 -1.22 -11.83
N LEU A 170 -2.95 -1.98 -11.99
CA LEU A 170 -3.02 -3.38 -12.42
C LEU A 170 -3.70 -4.26 -11.36
N PHE A 171 -3.39 -4.08 -10.08
CA PHE A 171 -4.07 -4.80 -9.00
C PHE A 171 -5.55 -4.44 -8.91
N ARG A 172 -5.90 -3.15 -9.02
CA ARG A 172 -7.30 -2.69 -9.04
C ARG A 172 -8.06 -3.28 -10.23
N ALA A 173 -7.44 -3.31 -11.41
CA ALA A 173 -8.03 -3.94 -12.59
C ALA A 173 -8.30 -5.44 -12.34
N MET A 174 -7.35 -6.19 -11.75
CA MET A 174 -7.57 -7.60 -11.39
C MET A 174 -8.69 -7.78 -10.36
N ILE A 175 -8.79 -6.89 -9.37
CA ILE A 175 -9.89 -6.93 -8.39
C ILE A 175 -11.23 -6.75 -9.09
N ASN A 176 -11.34 -5.75 -9.98
CA ASN A 176 -12.58 -5.48 -10.72
C ASN A 176 -12.95 -6.64 -11.63
N GLU A 177 -12.02 -7.23 -12.36
CA GLU A 177 -12.27 -8.40 -13.21
C GLU A 177 -12.79 -9.60 -12.42
N LEU A 178 -12.21 -9.89 -11.25
CA LEU A 178 -12.68 -10.95 -10.36
C LEU A 178 -14.05 -10.66 -9.73
N GLN A 179 -14.42 -9.40 -9.57
CA GLN A 179 -15.73 -9.01 -9.02
C GLN A 179 -16.81 -9.03 -10.08
N MET A 180 -16.50 -8.60 -11.31
CA MET A 180 -17.47 -8.48 -12.40
C MET A 180 -17.65 -9.80 -13.18
N CYS A 181 -16.59 -10.61 -13.29
CA CYS A 181 -16.57 -11.88 -14.02
C CYS A 181 -17.15 -11.76 -15.44
N ASN A 182 -16.80 -10.68 -16.17
CA ASN A 182 -17.20 -10.49 -17.55
C ASN A 182 -16.64 -11.59 -18.46
N ASP A 183 -17.11 -11.68 -19.70
CA ASP A 183 -16.56 -12.61 -20.68
C ASP A 183 -15.04 -12.47 -20.80
N SER A 184 -14.33 -13.62 -20.84
CA SER A 184 -12.86 -13.69 -20.89
C SER A 184 -12.10 -13.06 -19.71
N TYR A 185 -12.76 -12.84 -18.56
CA TYR A 185 -12.12 -12.26 -17.37
C TYR A 185 -10.86 -13.02 -16.92
N GLN A 186 -10.82 -14.33 -17.07
CA GLN A 186 -9.63 -15.13 -16.70
C GLN A 186 -8.42 -14.81 -17.59
N GLU A 187 -8.64 -14.53 -18.87
CA GLU A 187 -7.59 -14.10 -19.79
C GLU A 187 -7.09 -12.70 -19.44
N MET A 188 -8.01 -11.79 -19.14
CA MET A 188 -7.67 -10.45 -18.67
C MET A 188 -6.84 -10.48 -17.39
N LEU A 189 -7.21 -11.31 -16.42
CA LEU A 189 -6.46 -11.51 -15.18
C LEU A 189 -5.03 -12.00 -15.44
N GLU A 190 -4.87 -12.99 -16.33
CA GLU A 190 -3.55 -13.48 -16.73
C GLU A 190 -2.72 -12.36 -17.38
N MET A 191 -3.33 -11.58 -18.28
CA MET A 191 -2.66 -10.46 -18.93
C MET A 191 -2.20 -9.40 -17.94
N TYR A 192 -3.02 -9.01 -16.97
CA TYR A 192 -2.63 -8.05 -15.93
C TYR A 192 -1.49 -8.56 -15.05
N LEU A 193 -1.54 -9.84 -14.64
CA LEU A 193 -0.47 -10.45 -13.87
C LEU A 193 0.85 -10.52 -14.66
N ARG A 194 0.78 -10.89 -15.95
CA ARG A 194 1.94 -10.88 -16.85
C ARG A 194 2.51 -9.47 -17.05
N GLN A 195 1.68 -8.45 -17.11
CA GLN A 195 2.15 -7.06 -17.14
C GLN A 195 2.95 -6.69 -15.88
N ILE A 196 2.54 -7.16 -14.70
CA ILE A 196 3.33 -7.00 -13.47
C ILE A 196 4.70 -7.66 -13.62
N PHE A 197 4.75 -8.90 -14.08
CA PHE A 197 6.03 -9.63 -14.29
C PHE A 197 6.94 -8.95 -15.32
N ILE A 198 6.39 -8.46 -16.44
CA ILE A 198 7.14 -7.70 -17.45
C ILE A 198 7.73 -6.41 -16.86
N LYS A 199 6.96 -5.69 -16.06
CA LYS A 199 7.45 -4.47 -15.39
C LYS A 199 8.59 -4.79 -14.42
N LEU A 200 8.47 -5.86 -13.62
CA LEU A 200 9.53 -6.34 -12.74
C LEU A 200 10.78 -6.70 -13.53
N GLN A 201 10.66 -7.48 -14.60
CA GLN A 201 11.80 -7.85 -15.45
C GLN A 201 12.51 -6.62 -16.04
N ARG A 202 11.74 -5.65 -16.55
CA ARG A 202 12.31 -4.40 -17.07
C ARG A 202 13.05 -3.63 -15.97
N HIS A 203 12.50 -3.64 -14.75
CA HIS A 203 13.16 -3.01 -13.61
C HIS A 203 14.47 -3.72 -13.26
N PHE A 204 14.50 -5.06 -13.20
CA PHE A 204 15.72 -5.84 -12.97
C PHE A 204 16.77 -5.61 -14.05
N ASN A 205 16.37 -5.61 -15.33
CA ASN A 205 17.29 -5.38 -16.45
C ASN A 205 17.87 -3.96 -16.43
N ASN A 206 17.09 -2.96 -16.01
CA ASN A 206 17.58 -1.60 -15.84
C ASN A 206 18.52 -1.48 -14.64
N SER A 207 18.26 -2.21 -13.56
CA SER A 207 19.13 -2.25 -12.37
C SER A 207 20.47 -2.93 -12.66
N ILE A 208 20.50 -3.95 -13.51
CA ILE A 208 21.75 -4.62 -13.97
C ILE A 208 22.63 -3.66 -14.80
N ARG A 209 22.05 -2.69 -15.50
CA ARG A 209 22.81 -1.65 -16.22
C ARG A 209 23.46 -0.62 -15.29
N ILE A 210 23.03 -0.56 -14.04
CA ILE A 210 23.68 0.18 -12.96
C ILE A 210 24.66 -0.79 -12.29
N ASP A 211 25.82 -0.94 -12.90
CA ASP A 211 26.89 -1.85 -12.45
C ASP A 211 27.57 -1.34 -11.18
N ASN A 212 26.81 -1.32 -10.05
CA ASN A 212 27.37 -1.05 -8.73
C ASN A 212 26.36 -1.45 -7.65
N SER A 213 26.67 -2.46 -6.87
CA SER A 213 25.93 -2.82 -5.64
C SER A 213 25.78 -1.62 -4.69
N ARG A 214 26.79 -0.75 -4.64
CA ARG A 214 26.78 0.51 -3.87
C ARG A 214 25.75 1.52 -4.37
N ALA A 215 25.52 1.62 -5.69
CA ALA A 215 24.53 2.54 -6.25
C ALA A 215 23.10 2.09 -5.88
N THR A 216 22.82 0.80 -5.94
CA THR A 216 21.52 0.23 -5.57
C THR A 216 21.24 0.46 -4.08
N GLU A 217 22.22 0.17 -3.22
CA GLU A 217 22.12 0.39 -1.78
C GLU A 217 21.89 1.87 -1.42
N ALA A 218 22.61 2.78 -2.07
CA ALA A 218 22.45 4.23 -1.87
C ALA A 218 21.05 4.71 -2.29
N ILE A 219 20.46 4.15 -3.36
CA ILE A 219 19.10 4.49 -3.78
C ILE A 219 18.05 3.88 -2.84
N ASP A 220 18.25 2.65 -2.34
CA ASP A 220 17.35 2.03 -1.36
C ASP A 220 17.33 2.83 -0.05
N MET A 221 18.50 3.30 0.42
CA MET A 221 18.59 4.19 1.57
C MET A 221 17.89 5.53 1.34
N ALA A 222 17.99 6.09 0.13
CA ALA A 222 17.29 7.31 -0.24
C ALA A 222 15.77 7.13 -0.24
N ILE A 223 15.28 5.99 -0.74
CA ILE A 223 13.85 5.65 -0.74
C ILE A 223 13.34 5.54 0.70
N ALA A 224 14.08 4.86 1.58
CA ALA A 224 13.72 4.76 2.99
C ALA A 224 13.65 6.15 3.65
N TYR A 225 14.69 6.95 3.47
CA TYR A 225 14.76 8.31 4.00
C TYR A 225 13.60 9.19 3.50
N PHE A 226 13.31 9.20 2.19
CA PHE A 226 12.20 9.99 1.63
C PHE A 226 10.83 9.48 2.08
N ASN A 227 10.68 8.20 2.36
CA ASN A 227 9.46 7.66 2.93
C ASN A 227 9.20 8.11 4.36
N GLU A 228 10.24 8.34 5.15
CA GLU A 228 10.14 8.77 6.54
C GLU A 228 10.02 10.30 6.66
N HIS A 229 10.73 11.05 5.80
CA HIS A 229 10.88 12.50 5.89
C HIS A 229 10.10 13.29 4.83
N TYR A 230 9.16 12.65 4.08
CA TYR A 230 8.47 13.28 2.95
C TYR A 230 7.76 14.60 3.29
N SER A 231 7.31 14.77 4.55
CA SER A 231 6.63 15.98 5.03
C SER A 231 7.59 17.12 5.38
N GLU A 232 8.87 16.87 5.44
CA GLU A 232 9.90 17.87 5.75
C GLU A 232 10.39 18.57 4.49
N SER A 233 11.09 19.69 4.67
CA SER A 233 11.79 20.36 3.57
C SER A 233 13.04 19.54 3.18
N ILE A 234 12.97 18.86 2.04
CA ILE A 234 14.07 18.02 1.55
C ILE A 234 14.77 18.72 0.39
N SER A 235 16.06 19.02 0.56
CA SER A 235 16.96 19.39 -0.53
C SER A 235 17.62 18.14 -1.10
N ILE A 236 17.45 17.91 -2.40
CA ILE A 236 18.08 16.78 -3.10
C ILE A 236 19.58 16.98 -3.20
N GLU A 237 20.02 18.23 -3.33
CA GLU A 237 21.42 18.65 -3.36
C GLU A 237 22.11 18.28 -2.04
N GLU A 238 21.55 18.71 -0.92
CA GLU A 238 22.09 18.41 0.42
C GLU A 238 22.07 16.91 0.73
N TYR A 239 21.01 16.20 0.31
CA TYR A 239 20.95 14.75 0.47
C TYR A 239 22.08 14.06 -0.30
N ALA A 240 22.31 14.44 -1.55
CA ALA A 240 23.37 13.87 -2.39
C ALA A 240 24.75 14.16 -1.80
N GLU A 241 25.00 15.40 -1.37
CA GLU A 241 26.25 15.83 -0.74
C GLU A 241 26.55 15.03 0.54
N LYS A 242 25.56 14.90 1.42
CA LYS A 242 25.66 14.14 2.69
C LYS A 242 25.99 12.67 2.44
N ASN A 243 25.57 12.12 1.31
CA ASN A 243 25.86 10.73 0.92
C ASN A 243 27.06 10.60 -0.03
N HIS A 244 27.88 11.66 -0.17
CA HIS A 244 29.11 11.68 -0.95
C HIS A 244 28.93 11.32 -2.44
N VAL A 245 27.80 11.74 -3.03
CA VAL A 245 27.52 11.57 -4.45
C VAL A 245 27.16 12.91 -5.10
N SER A 246 27.45 13.06 -6.40
CA SER A 246 27.01 14.28 -7.10
C SER A 246 25.49 14.26 -7.31
N THR A 247 24.86 15.43 -7.21
CA THR A 247 23.41 15.59 -7.42
C THR A 247 22.96 15.03 -8.78
N SER A 248 23.71 15.30 -9.83
CA SER A 248 23.40 14.79 -11.17
C SER A 248 23.47 13.27 -11.25
N TRP A 249 24.47 12.65 -10.61
CA TRP A 249 24.59 11.20 -10.52
C TRP A 249 23.40 10.62 -9.75
N PHE A 250 23.06 11.22 -8.61
CA PHE A 250 21.99 10.77 -7.75
C PHE A 250 20.63 10.84 -8.48
N ILE A 251 20.27 11.99 -9.05
CA ILE A 251 19.00 12.15 -9.79
C ILE A 251 18.90 11.16 -10.95
N ARG A 252 19.98 10.99 -11.72
CA ARG A 252 20.00 10.06 -12.85
C ARG A 252 19.81 8.61 -12.42
N ASN A 253 20.57 8.16 -11.41
CA ASN A 253 20.49 6.77 -10.94
C ASN A 253 19.19 6.50 -10.19
N PHE A 254 18.71 7.45 -9.38
CA PHE A 254 17.40 7.36 -8.74
C PHE A 254 16.29 7.21 -9.80
N LYS A 255 16.30 8.04 -10.85
CA LYS A 255 15.33 7.95 -11.95
C LYS A 255 15.43 6.63 -12.72
N LEU A 256 16.64 6.13 -12.95
CA LEU A 256 16.84 4.82 -13.59
C LEU A 256 16.30 3.67 -12.75
N TYR A 257 16.49 3.73 -11.44
CA TYR A 257 16.11 2.68 -10.50
C TYR A 257 14.62 2.74 -10.14
N VAL A 258 14.12 3.94 -9.81
CA VAL A 258 12.75 4.18 -9.30
C VAL A 258 11.74 4.43 -10.44
N GLY A 259 12.20 4.90 -11.61
CA GLY A 259 11.36 5.30 -12.73
C GLY A 259 10.87 6.76 -12.66
N SER A 260 11.15 7.49 -11.57
CA SER A 260 10.83 8.90 -11.38
C SER A 260 11.98 9.64 -10.71
N THR A 261 12.04 10.97 -10.83
CA THR A 261 13.06 11.73 -10.11
C THR A 261 12.79 11.75 -8.59
N PRO A 262 13.80 11.99 -7.73
CA PRO A 262 13.61 12.08 -6.28
C PRO A 262 12.48 13.04 -5.88
N MET A 263 12.44 14.25 -6.46
CA MET A 263 11.39 15.22 -6.20
C MET A 263 10.00 14.75 -6.65
N GLN A 264 9.90 14.06 -7.79
CA GLN A 264 8.63 13.47 -8.22
C GLN A 264 8.17 12.36 -7.27
N PHE A 265 9.10 11.57 -6.75
CA PHE A 265 8.82 10.54 -5.76
C PHE A 265 8.26 11.15 -4.47
N ILE A 266 8.94 12.15 -3.91
CA ILE A 266 8.50 12.85 -2.68
C ILE A 266 7.13 13.50 -2.91
N LEU A 267 6.94 14.21 -4.02
CA LEU A 267 5.68 14.84 -4.39
C LEU A 267 4.53 13.83 -4.43
N GLN A 268 4.74 12.70 -5.08
CA GLN A 268 3.74 11.66 -5.17
C GLN A 268 3.39 11.08 -3.81
N LYS A 269 4.39 10.89 -2.94
CA LYS A 269 4.18 10.46 -1.55
C LYS A 269 3.31 11.45 -0.77
N ARG A 270 3.60 12.75 -0.86
CA ARG A 270 2.80 13.81 -0.24
C ARG A 270 1.35 13.77 -0.69
N ILE A 271 1.11 13.65 -2.00
CA ILE A 271 -0.25 13.61 -2.55
C ILE A 271 -1.00 12.34 -2.13
N CYS A 272 -0.36 11.18 -2.10
CA CYS A 272 -0.97 9.95 -1.60
C CYS A 272 -1.39 10.05 -0.13
N ASN A 273 -0.53 10.65 0.72
CA ASN A 273 -0.88 10.85 2.12
C ASN A 273 -1.99 11.92 2.29
N ALA A 274 -1.98 12.98 1.48
CA ALA A 274 -3.06 13.96 1.46
C ALA A 274 -4.41 13.33 1.08
N GLU A 275 -4.45 12.42 0.10
CA GLU A 275 -5.66 11.64 -0.20
C GLU A 275 -6.19 10.92 1.04
N ALA A 276 -5.31 10.21 1.75
CA ALA A 276 -5.71 9.48 2.95
C ALA A 276 -6.32 10.41 4.01
N LEU A 277 -5.71 11.58 4.22
CA LEU A 277 -6.22 12.57 5.18
C LEU A 277 -7.54 13.20 4.72
N LEU A 278 -7.70 13.49 3.43
CA LEU A 278 -8.95 14.00 2.87
C LEU A 278 -10.12 13.05 3.09
N LEU A 279 -9.86 11.73 3.01
CA LEU A 279 -10.85 10.67 3.14
C LEU A 279 -11.24 10.36 4.59
N ASN A 280 -10.29 10.49 5.51
CA ASN A 280 -10.42 9.85 6.82
C ASN A 280 -10.40 10.84 7.99
N THR A 281 -10.29 12.13 7.71
CA THR A 281 -10.19 13.17 8.77
C THR A 281 -11.03 14.38 8.44
N GLU A 282 -11.39 15.13 9.49
CA GLU A 282 -12.07 16.44 9.42
C GLU A 282 -11.10 17.61 9.20
N TYR A 283 -9.79 17.34 9.05
CA TYR A 283 -8.81 18.40 8.83
C TYR A 283 -9.16 19.25 7.62
N ASN A 284 -9.05 20.57 7.74
CA ASN A 284 -9.24 21.46 6.61
C ASN A 284 -8.07 21.35 5.61
N ILE A 285 -8.25 21.93 4.41
CA ILE A 285 -7.26 21.80 3.33
C ILE A 285 -5.90 22.42 3.70
N ASN A 286 -5.90 23.49 4.54
CA ASN A 286 -4.66 24.13 5.00
C ASN A 286 -3.90 23.21 5.98
N GLU A 287 -4.61 22.60 6.92
CA GLU A 287 -4.03 21.64 7.86
C GLU A 287 -3.45 20.43 7.13
N ILE A 288 -4.18 19.87 6.18
CA ILE A 288 -3.68 18.76 5.35
C ILE A 288 -2.44 19.17 4.58
N ALA A 289 -2.43 20.36 3.97
CA ALA A 289 -1.26 20.86 3.27
C ALA A 289 -0.03 20.89 4.18
N GLN A 290 -0.16 21.43 5.40
CA GLN A 290 0.91 21.49 6.38
C GLN A 290 1.38 20.09 6.82
N ILE A 291 0.45 19.17 7.14
CA ILE A 291 0.77 17.80 7.57
C ILE A 291 1.58 17.06 6.50
N VAL A 292 1.28 17.26 5.23
CA VAL A 292 1.99 16.60 4.14
C VAL A 292 3.20 17.39 3.62
N GLY A 293 3.58 18.48 4.28
CA GLY A 293 4.82 19.20 4.03
C GLY A 293 4.73 20.33 2.98
N TYR A 294 3.59 21.01 2.89
CA TYR A 294 3.43 22.23 2.10
C TYR A 294 3.16 23.43 2.99
N ASP A 295 4.01 24.44 2.92
CA ASP A 295 3.82 25.72 3.63
C ASP A 295 2.70 26.55 3.01
N ASN A 296 2.40 26.35 1.72
CA ASN A 296 1.40 27.08 0.96
C ASN A 296 0.30 26.14 0.44
N SER A 297 -0.89 26.27 1.01
CA SER A 297 -2.05 25.44 0.66
C SER A 297 -2.60 25.68 -0.74
N LEU A 298 -2.38 26.87 -1.32
CA LEU A 298 -2.77 27.14 -2.72
C LEU A 298 -1.84 26.39 -3.68
N TYR A 299 -0.55 26.35 -3.37
CA TYR A 299 0.42 25.57 -4.13
C TYR A 299 0.12 24.06 -4.00
N PHE A 300 -0.15 23.59 -2.79
CA PHE A 300 -0.62 22.22 -2.55
C PHE A 300 -1.83 21.87 -3.41
N SER A 301 -2.87 22.72 -3.39
CA SER A 301 -4.11 22.50 -4.14
C SER A 301 -3.88 22.41 -5.65
N ARG A 302 -2.97 23.24 -6.20
CA ARG A 302 -2.57 23.18 -7.61
C ARG A 302 -1.84 21.86 -7.94
N MET A 303 -0.92 21.44 -7.07
CA MET A 303 -0.16 20.21 -7.26
C MET A 303 -1.06 18.98 -7.13
N PHE A 304 -1.97 18.98 -6.15
CA PHE A 304 -2.97 17.92 -5.98
C PHE A 304 -3.86 17.81 -7.25
N LYS A 305 -4.41 18.92 -7.73
CA LYS A 305 -5.22 18.95 -8.96
C LYS A 305 -4.44 18.50 -10.18
N LYS A 306 -3.16 18.88 -10.30
CA LYS A 306 -2.29 18.44 -11.40
C LYS A 306 -2.12 16.91 -11.44
N ILE A 307 -2.08 16.26 -10.27
CA ILE A 307 -1.83 14.81 -10.17
C ILE A 307 -3.14 14.01 -10.18
N LYS A 308 -4.21 14.54 -9.54
CA LYS A 308 -5.48 13.82 -9.36
C LYS A 308 -6.57 14.25 -10.34
N GLY A 309 -6.36 15.32 -11.09
CA GLY A 309 -7.33 15.86 -12.06
C GLY A 309 -8.36 16.81 -11.44
N ILE A 310 -8.64 16.70 -10.14
CA ILE A 310 -9.62 17.51 -9.40
C ILE A 310 -8.98 18.15 -8.15
N SER A 311 -9.58 19.22 -7.64
CA SER A 311 -9.05 19.90 -6.44
C SER A 311 -9.25 19.05 -5.17
N PRO A 312 -8.47 19.28 -4.09
CA PRO A 312 -8.64 18.57 -2.82
C PRO A 312 -10.06 18.69 -2.26
N SER A 313 -10.69 19.87 -2.40
CA SER A 313 -12.06 20.09 -1.92
C SER A 313 -13.10 19.32 -2.74
N GLU A 314 -12.93 19.25 -4.06
CA GLU A 314 -13.77 18.43 -4.93
C GLU A 314 -13.54 16.94 -4.66
N TYR A 315 -12.30 16.54 -4.44
CA TYR A 315 -11.94 15.16 -4.11
C TYR A 315 -12.66 14.69 -2.83
N ARG A 316 -12.69 15.53 -1.78
CA ARG A 316 -13.40 15.23 -0.52
C ARG A 316 -14.91 15.13 -0.70
N LYS A 317 -15.52 15.95 -1.58
CA LYS A 317 -16.98 15.95 -1.81
C LYS A 317 -17.49 14.78 -2.64
N ASN A 318 -16.63 14.16 -3.44
CA ASN A 318 -17.00 13.09 -4.36
C ASN A 318 -16.92 11.68 -3.72
N ILE A 319 -16.87 11.66 -2.39
CA ILE A 319 -16.84 10.46 -1.56
C ILE A 319 -18.04 10.45 -0.63
#